data_12c1dc9330e63324df53bf10e8b23ac0
#
_entry.id   12c1dc9330e63324df53bf10e8b23ac0
#
_cell.length_a   1.000
_cell.length_b   1.000
_cell.length_c   1.000
_cell.angle_alpha   90.00
_cell.angle_beta   90.00
_cell.angle_gamma   90.00
#
_symmetry.space_group_name_H-M   'P 1'
#
loop_
_entity.id
_entity.type
_entity.pdbx_description
1 polymer ?
#
loop_
_entity_poly.entity_id
_entity_poly.type
_entity_poly.pdbx_seq_one_letter_code
_entity_poly.pdbx_strand_id
1 'polypeptide(L)'
;FEAGVTKDQFDNDRMFIGINHEGFEWKLEPGELLEIPEAVMVFSASGLGHMTRTFHDLYRNHLIRSGWKYMPRPVLINNWEATHFDFDSDKLIEIAERAADKGIEMFVMDDGWFGHRNSDNGSLGGWVVNKNKIKGGLKHLVNRNNSMGMKFGIWFEPEMVSPDSDLYRMHPDWVMEYHGREGTQVRNQYVLDLTRPETVDYVYESIASVLR
;
A
#
# COMPACT_ATOMS: atom_id res chain seq x y z
N PHE A 1 14.47 5.35 -1.86
CA PHE A 1 15.31 6.08 -0.91
C PHE A 1 16.55 5.27 -0.55
N GLU A 2 17.57 5.96 -0.07
CA GLU A 2 18.80 5.37 0.47
C GLU A 2 19.03 5.91 1.88
N ALA A 3 19.46 5.05 2.78
CA ALA A 3 19.87 5.45 4.12
C ALA A 3 21.08 4.60 4.54
N GLY A 4 22.04 5.21 5.21
CA GLY A 4 23.22 4.49 5.64
C GLY A 4 24.02 5.20 6.71
N VAL A 5 24.95 4.45 7.27
CA VAL A 5 25.97 4.95 8.21
C VAL A 5 27.33 4.50 7.70
N THR A 6 28.26 5.40 7.64
CA THR A 6 29.66 5.12 7.27
C THR A 6 30.60 5.60 8.37
N LYS A 7 31.68 4.87 8.54
CA LYS A 7 32.77 5.23 9.45
C LYS A 7 34.03 5.52 8.65
N ASP A 8 34.68 6.66 8.90
CA ASP A 8 35.91 7.02 8.23
C ASP A 8 37.17 6.50 8.98
N GLN A 9 38.33 6.70 8.39
CA GLN A 9 39.63 6.28 8.97
C GLN A 9 40.00 7.02 10.27
N PHE A 10 39.27 8.08 10.61
CA PHE A 10 39.50 8.90 11.80
C PHE A 10 38.48 8.63 12.90
N ASP A 11 37.71 7.53 12.76
CA ASP A 11 36.63 7.14 13.70
C ASP A 11 35.41 8.10 13.71
N ASN A 12 35.24 8.93 12.68
CA ASN A 12 34.04 9.74 12.56
C ASN A 12 32.91 8.93 11.92
N ASP A 13 31.75 8.99 12.53
CA ASP A 13 30.52 8.40 11.97
C ASP A 13 29.77 9.45 11.14
N ARG A 14 29.33 9.06 9.96
CA ARG A 14 28.46 9.87 9.09
C ARG A 14 27.20 9.13 8.76
N MET A 15 26.06 9.76 9.00
CA MET A 15 24.75 9.26 8.65
C MET A 15 24.20 10.04 7.45
N PHE A 16 23.54 9.33 6.54
CA PHE A 16 22.86 9.94 5.39
C PHE A 16 21.52 9.26 5.15
N ILE A 17 20.57 10.02 4.58
CA ILE A 17 19.29 9.57 4.11
C ILE A 17 18.84 10.48 2.96
N GLY A 18 18.28 9.90 1.89
CA GLY A 18 17.82 10.67 0.75
C GLY A 18 17.28 9.82 -0.38
N ILE A 19 17.22 10.40 -1.56
CA ILE A 19 16.91 9.69 -2.79
C ILE A 19 18.09 8.77 -3.10
N ASN A 20 17.79 7.53 -3.52
CA ASN A 20 18.84 6.60 -3.94
C ASN A 20 19.61 7.21 -5.13
N HIS A 21 20.92 7.31 -4.98
CA HIS A 21 21.80 7.95 -5.97
C HIS A 21 22.12 7.04 -7.17
N GLU A 22 21.90 5.74 -7.08
CA GLU A 22 22.16 4.80 -8.18
C GLU A 22 21.28 5.11 -9.39
N GLY A 23 21.88 5.58 -10.47
CA GLY A 23 21.19 5.92 -11.71
C GLY A 23 20.24 7.12 -11.60
N PHE A 24 20.25 7.86 -10.50
CA PHE A 24 19.45 9.06 -10.36
C PHE A 24 20.18 10.27 -10.98
N GLU A 25 19.54 10.87 -11.97
CA GLU A 25 19.97 12.12 -12.60
C GLU A 25 18.76 13.05 -12.69
N TRP A 26 18.94 14.30 -12.35
CA TRP A 26 17.93 15.33 -12.49
C TRP A 26 18.53 16.59 -13.09
N LYS A 27 18.04 16.98 -14.25
CA LYS A 27 18.41 18.25 -14.87
C LYS A 27 17.55 19.37 -14.29
N LEU A 28 18.17 20.32 -13.60
CA LEU A 28 17.51 21.50 -13.06
C LEU A 28 17.83 22.71 -13.94
N GLU A 29 16.86 23.26 -14.61
CA GLU A 29 17.03 24.46 -15.45
C GLU A 29 17.07 25.73 -14.58
N PRO A 30 17.66 26.84 -15.08
CA PRO A 30 17.68 28.10 -14.35
C PRO A 30 16.27 28.56 -13.94
N GLY A 31 16.06 28.76 -12.64
CA GLY A 31 14.78 29.19 -12.08
C GLY A 31 13.83 28.05 -11.69
N GLU A 32 14.16 26.81 -11.99
CA GLU A 32 13.41 25.63 -11.53
C GLU A 32 13.78 25.26 -10.08
N LEU A 33 12.86 24.57 -9.43
CA LEU A 33 12.99 24.05 -8.07
C LEU A 33 12.77 22.53 -8.09
N LEU A 34 13.71 21.77 -7.54
CA LEU A 34 13.49 20.35 -7.22
C LEU A 34 13.05 20.24 -5.77
N GLU A 35 11.82 19.81 -5.56
CA GLU A 35 11.31 19.46 -4.25
C GLU A 35 11.60 17.99 -3.97
N ILE A 36 12.33 17.72 -2.89
CA ILE A 36 12.69 16.36 -2.49
C ILE A 36 11.92 15.95 -1.23
N PRO A 37 11.73 14.63 -0.97
CA PRO A 37 11.09 14.16 0.25
C PRO A 37 11.78 14.68 1.51
N GLU A 38 10.95 15.07 2.49
CA GLU A 38 11.42 15.56 3.79
C GLU A 38 12.10 14.44 4.59
N ALA A 39 13.28 14.71 5.13
CA ALA A 39 14.00 13.80 6.02
C ALA A 39 13.89 14.27 7.47
N VAL A 40 13.51 13.35 8.36
CA VAL A 40 13.38 13.64 9.80
C VAL A 40 14.41 12.84 10.57
N MET A 41 15.18 13.53 11.40
CA MET A 41 16.19 12.93 12.27
C MET A 41 15.89 13.23 13.73
N VAL A 42 16.26 12.30 14.62
CA VAL A 42 16.15 12.46 16.07
C VAL A 42 17.44 11.99 16.75
N PHE A 43 17.85 12.71 17.76
CA PHE A 43 18.91 12.29 18.68
C PHE A 43 18.32 11.82 20.01
N SER A 44 18.83 10.72 20.56
CA SER A 44 18.41 10.20 21.85
C SER A 44 19.63 9.73 22.65
N ALA A 45 19.89 10.37 23.79
CA ALA A 45 20.86 9.91 24.78
C ALA A 45 20.28 8.85 25.74
N SER A 46 18.97 8.56 25.63
CA SER A 46 18.24 7.65 26.53
C SER A 46 17.84 6.34 25.83
N GLY A 47 18.61 5.93 24.82
CA GLY A 47 18.47 4.67 24.09
C GLY A 47 17.36 4.67 23.04
N LEU A 48 17.22 3.51 22.37
CA LEU A 48 16.31 3.31 21.21
C LEU A 48 14.83 3.47 21.60
N GLY A 49 14.44 3.03 22.80
CA GLY A 49 13.06 3.16 23.25
C GLY A 49 12.59 4.63 23.37
N HIS A 50 13.47 5.53 23.79
CA HIS A 50 13.16 6.97 23.80
C HIS A 50 13.08 7.51 22.38
N MET A 51 14.03 7.16 21.51
CA MET A 51 14.01 7.54 20.10
C MET A 51 12.70 7.13 19.42
N THR A 52 12.28 5.87 19.60
CA THR A 52 11.05 5.34 19.01
C THR A 52 9.83 6.12 19.50
N ARG A 53 9.71 6.41 20.79
CA ARG A 53 8.59 7.21 21.33
C ARG A 53 8.59 8.63 20.77
N THR A 54 9.75 9.25 20.57
CA THR A 54 9.85 10.59 19.93
C THR A 54 9.30 10.57 18.52
N PHE A 55 9.63 9.53 17.72
CA PHE A 55 9.02 9.36 16.39
C PHE A 55 7.51 9.09 16.48
N HIS A 56 7.03 8.28 17.43
CA HIS A 56 5.60 8.06 17.60
C HIS A 56 4.85 9.37 17.91
N ASP A 57 5.45 10.26 18.72
CA ASP A 57 4.86 11.56 19.02
C ASP A 57 4.86 12.48 17.79
N LEU A 58 5.93 12.46 16.99
CA LEU A 58 5.97 13.14 15.69
C LEU A 58 4.84 12.65 14.76
N TYR A 59 4.74 11.33 14.57
CA TYR A 59 3.70 10.75 13.70
C TYR A 59 2.30 11.07 14.19
N ARG A 60 2.06 10.96 15.50
CA ARG A 60 0.77 11.28 16.10
C ARG A 60 0.42 12.76 15.95
N ASN A 61 1.36 13.66 16.17
CA ASN A 61 1.08 15.09 16.23
C ASN A 61 1.10 15.78 14.86
N HIS A 62 1.91 15.30 13.93
CA HIS A 62 2.18 15.98 12.66
C HIS A 62 1.80 15.18 11.40
N LEU A 63 1.75 13.85 11.46
CA LEU A 63 1.48 13.03 10.28
C LEU A 63 0.02 12.54 10.22
N ILE A 64 -0.51 11.98 11.31
CA ILE A 64 -1.86 11.42 11.34
C ILE A 64 -2.90 12.54 11.36
N ARG A 65 -3.74 12.60 10.33
CA ARG A 65 -4.76 13.67 10.13
C ARG A 65 -6.19 13.22 10.45
N SER A 66 -6.42 11.92 10.68
CA SER A 66 -7.75 11.35 10.89
C SER A 66 -8.11 11.21 12.38
N GLY A 67 -9.35 10.83 12.67
CA GLY A 67 -9.80 10.45 14.01
C GLY A 67 -8.99 9.35 14.66
N TRP A 68 -8.29 8.53 13.86
CA TRP A 68 -7.37 7.51 14.34
C TRP A 68 -6.16 8.02 15.12
N LYS A 69 -5.92 9.34 15.10
CA LYS A 69 -4.85 9.98 15.89
C LYS A 69 -4.87 9.58 17.37
N TYR A 70 -6.05 9.52 17.95
CA TYR A 70 -6.25 9.26 19.38
C TYR A 70 -6.99 7.95 19.68
N MET A 71 -7.36 7.19 18.67
CA MET A 71 -8.06 5.93 18.84
C MET A 71 -7.08 4.76 18.82
N PRO A 72 -7.27 3.74 19.68
CA PRO A 72 -6.55 2.49 19.54
C PRO A 72 -6.88 1.85 18.19
N ARG A 73 -5.90 1.16 17.61
CA ARG A 73 -6.11 0.38 16.40
C ARG A 73 -6.90 -0.88 16.75
N PRO A 74 -7.89 -1.25 15.92
CA PRO A 74 -8.64 -2.47 16.15
C PRO A 74 -7.71 -3.69 16.03
N VAL A 75 -7.99 -4.71 16.84
CA VAL A 75 -7.39 -6.03 16.64
C VAL A 75 -7.97 -6.60 15.37
N LEU A 76 -7.14 -6.85 14.37
CA LEU A 76 -7.61 -7.29 13.06
C LEU A 76 -7.14 -8.71 12.72
N ILE A 77 -7.92 -9.36 11.86
CA ILE A 77 -7.54 -10.55 11.12
C ILE A 77 -7.63 -10.27 9.61
N ASN A 78 -6.70 -10.83 8.86
CA ASN A 78 -6.65 -10.80 7.40
C ASN A 78 -6.80 -12.24 6.89
N ASN A 79 -7.47 -12.45 5.76
CA ASN A 79 -7.70 -13.81 5.25
C ASN A 79 -6.54 -14.41 4.47
N TRP A 80 -5.48 -13.64 4.14
CA TRP A 80 -4.45 -14.09 3.19
C TRP A 80 -3.84 -15.44 3.55
N GLU A 81 -3.31 -15.58 4.75
CA GLU A 81 -2.66 -16.82 5.19
C GLU A 81 -3.60 -18.03 5.27
N ALA A 82 -4.91 -17.78 5.41
CA ALA A 82 -5.89 -18.86 5.47
C ALA A 82 -6.39 -19.31 4.10
N THR A 83 -6.35 -18.43 3.10
CA THR A 83 -7.06 -18.70 1.83
C THR A 83 -6.25 -18.41 0.58
N HIS A 84 -5.25 -17.52 0.65
CA HIS A 84 -4.65 -16.89 -0.51
C HIS A 84 -5.76 -16.43 -1.48
N PHE A 85 -5.69 -16.79 -2.76
CA PHE A 85 -6.70 -16.45 -3.77
C PHE A 85 -7.96 -17.34 -3.74
N ASP A 86 -7.97 -18.43 -2.97
CA ASP A 86 -9.08 -19.41 -2.93
C ASP A 86 -10.11 -19.02 -1.86
N PHE A 87 -10.95 -18.04 -2.17
CA PHE A 87 -12.05 -17.61 -1.32
C PHE A 87 -13.25 -17.12 -2.12
N ASP A 88 -14.39 -17.12 -1.47
CA ASP A 88 -15.62 -16.44 -1.85
C ASP A 88 -16.25 -15.75 -0.63
N SER A 89 -17.40 -15.10 -0.83
CA SER A 89 -18.11 -14.41 0.24
C SER A 89 -18.44 -15.29 1.43
N ASP A 90 -18.84 -16.54 1.18
CA ASP A 90 -19.29 -17.46 2.23
C ASP A 90 -18.12 -17.86 3.13
N LYS A 91 -16.96 -18.17 2.52
CA LYS A 91 -15.71 -18.49 3.24
C LYS A 91 -15.20 -17.31 4.06
N LEU A 92 -15.25 -16.10 3.50
CA LEU A 92 -14.85 -14.88 4.23
C LEU A 92 -15.76 -14.60 5.42
N ILE A 93 -17.07 -14.78 5.26
CA ILE A 93 -18.05 -14.62 6.35
C ILE A 93 -17.81 -15.66 7.45
N GLU A 94 -17.57 -16.92 7.10
CA GLU A 94 -17.26 -17.97 8.08
C GLU A 94 -16.01 -17.63 8.91
N ILE A 95 -14.94 -17.15 8.26
CA ILE A 95 -13.72 -16.72 8.97
C ILE A 95 -14.02 -15.55 9.91
N ALA A 96 -14.78 -14.56 9.43
CA ALA A 96 -15.15 -13.39 10.20
C ALA A 96 -16.01 -13.75 11.42
N GLU A 97 -16.98 -14.65 11.29
CA GLU A 97 -17.82 -15.15 12.40
C GLU A 97 -16.98 -15.80 13.50
N ARG A 98 -16.07 -16.70 13.11
CA ARG A 98 -15.16 -17.35 14.06
C ARG A 98 -14.20 -16.36 14.73
N ALA A 99 -13.77 -15.32 14.00
CA ALA A 99 -12.92 -14.27 14.52
C ALA A 99 -13.65 -13.36 15.52
N ALA A 100 -14.88 -12.98 15.22
CA ALA A 100 -15.73 -12.17 16.11
C ALA A 100 -15.94 -12.86 17.47
N ASP A 101 -16.19 -14.18 17.48
CA ASP A 101 -16.32 -14.98 18.70
C ASP A 101 -15.04 -14.99 19.58
N LYS A 102 -13.88 -14.64 19.00
CA LYS A 102 -12.60 -14.53 19.71
C LYS A 102 -12.23 -13.09 20.08
N GLY A 103 -13.12 -12.14 19.85
CA GLY A 103 -12.92 -10.74 20.18
C GLY A 103 -12.09 -9.96 19.16
N ILE A 104 -11.98 -10.47 17.92
CA ILE A 104 -11.38 -9.70 16.80
C ILE A 104 -12.33 -8.57 16.41
N GLU A 105 -11.79 -7.39 16.20
CA GLU A 105 -12.55 -6.15 16.02
C GLU A 105 -12.64 -5.69 14.55
N MET A 106 -11.83 -6.28 13.67
CA MET A 106 -11.76 -5.91 12.26
C MET A 106 -11.40 -7.11 11.39
N PHE A 107 -12.15 -7.30 10.30
CA PHE A 107 -11.81 -8.25 9.24
C PHE A 107 -11.29 -7.50 8.02
N VAL A 108 -10.14 -7.92 7.48
CA VAL A 108 -9.54 -7.34 6.27
C VAL A 108 -9.55 -8.37 5.16
N MET A 109 -10.28 -8.08 4.08
CA MET A 109 -10.23 -8.86 2.85
C MET A 109 -8.98 -8.49 2.05
N ASP A 110 -8.15 -9.48 1.80
CA ASP A 110 -6.89 -9.35 1.07
C ASP A 110 -7.04 -9.50 -0.44
N ASP A 111 -5.93 -9.63 -1.17
CA ASP A 111 -5.82 -9.75 -2.62
C ASP A 111 -6.73 -10.85 -3.20
N GLY A 112 -7.24 -10.64 -4.41
CA GLY A 112 -8.03 -11.63 -5.14
C GLY A 112 -9.53 -11.35 -5.23
N TRP A 113 -10.02 -10.20 -4.74
CA TRP A 113 -11.44 -9.83 -4.74
C TRP A 113 -11.92 -9.20 -6.05
N PHE A 114 -11.01 -8.83 -6.96
CA PHE A 114 -11.29 -8.06 -8.18
C PHE A 114 -10.91 -8.82 -9.45
N GLY A 115 -11.52 -8.45 -10.58
CA GLY A 115 -11.20 -8.96 -11.91
C GLY A 115 -11.10 -10.48 -12.01
N HIS A 116 -10.05 -10.97 -12.63
CA HIS A 116 -9.67 -12.38 -12.71
C HIS A 116 -8.50 -12.73 -11.79
N ARG A 117 -8.33 -11.96 -10.70
CA ARG A 117 -7.23 -12.08 -9.74
C ARG A 117 -7.31 -13.39 -8.95
N ASN A 118 -6.85 -14.48 -9.58
CA ASN A 118 -6.76 -15.82 -8.97
C ASN A 118 -5.30 -16.27 -8.74
N SER A 119 -4.35 -15.42 -9.08
CA SER A 119 -2.91 -15.59 -8.90
C SER A 119 -2.22 -14.22 -9.01
N ASP A 120 -0.92 -14.18 -8.76
CA ASP A 120 -0.10 -12.97 -8.92
C ASP A 120 0.02 -12.49 -10.38
N ASN A 121 -0.43 -13.29 -11.35
CA ASN A 121 -0.11 -13.07 -12.77
C ASN A 121 -1.09 -12.15 -13.51
N GLY A 122 -2.21 -11.73 -12.91
CA GLY A 122 -3.20 -10.98 -13.68
C GLY A 122 -4.07 -10.03 -12.88
N SER A 123 -4.78 -9.18 -13.61
CA SER A 123 -5.83 -8.24 -13.16
C SER A 123 -5.43 -7.10 -12.24
N LEU A 124 -4.20 -7.06 -11.73
CA LEU A 124 -3.78 -5.96 -10.85
C LEU A 124 -3.81 -4.62 -11.62
N GLY A 125 -4.35 -3.59 -10.98
CA GLY A 125 -4.61 -2.27 -11.58
C GLY A 125 -6.06 -2.07 -12.03
N GLY A 126 -6.86 -3.16 -12.10
CA GLY A 126 -8.29 -3.10 -12.43
C GLY A 126 -9.16 -3.42 -11.22
N TRP A 127 -9.48 -2.44 -10.40
CA TRP A 127 -10.18 -2.59 -9.11
C TRP A 127 -11.69 -2.79 -9.25
N VAL A 128 -12.11 -3.71 -10.14
CA VAL A 128 -13.51 -4.05 -10.37
C VAL A 128 -13.87 -5.33 -9.64
N VAL A 129 -14.86 -5.25 -8.75
CA VAL A 129 -15.28 -6.37 -7.90
C VAL A 129 -15.63 -7.62 -8.73
N ASN A 130 -15.02 -8.75 -8.42
CA ASN A 130 -15.37 -10.04 -8.99
C ASN A 130 -16.68 -10.55 -8.39
N LYS A 131 -17.78 -10.36 -9.12
CA LYS A 131 -19.12 -10.74 -8.64
C LYS A 131 -19.33 -12.24 -8.47
N ASN A 132 -18.51 -13.08 -9.09
CA ASN A 132 -18.57 -14.54 -8.92
C ASN A 132 -18.00 -14.97 -7.57
N LYS A 133 -16.92 -14.32 -7.12
CA LYS A 133 -16.33 -14.52 -5.79
C LYS A 133 -17.08 -13.76 -4.71
N ILE A 134 -17.35 -12.48 -4.95
CA ILE A 134 -17.99 -11.59 -3.98
C ILE A 134 -19.49 -11.52 -4.26
N LYS A 135 -20.16 -12.62 -3.98
CA LYS A 135 -21.61 -12.75 -4.11
C LYS A 135 -22.33 -11.77 -3.17
N GLY A 136 -23.32 -11.06 -3.70
CA GLY A 136 -23.97 -9.96 -2.97
C GLY A 136 -23.20 -8.65 -2.94
N GLY A 137 -21.97 -8.62 -3.48
CA GLY A 137 -21.12 -7.43 -3.56
C GLY A 137 -20.46 -7.05 -2.24
N LEU A 138 -19.60 -6.02 -2.29
CA LEU A 138 -18.87 -5.52 -1.11
C LEU A 138 -19.81 -5.07 0.01
N LYS A 139 -20.92 -4.41 -0.34
CA LYS A 139 -21.91 -3.95 0.64
C LYS A 139 -22.47 -5.08 1.49
N HIS A 140 -22.66 -6.27 0.91
CA HIS A 140 -23.10 -7.45 1.66
C HIS A 140 -22.05 -7.87 2.70
N LEU A 141 -20.77 -7.97 2.30
CA LEU A 141 -19.68 -8.31 3.22
C LEU A 141 -19.52 -7.28 4.34
N VAL A 142 -19.53 -5.99 3.98
CA VAL A 142 -19.46 -4.89 4.97
C VAL A 142 -20.59 -5.00 5.98
N ASN A 143 -21.84 -5.17 5.52
CA ASN A 143 -23.00 -5.27 6.41
C ASN A 143 -22.94 -6.51 7.32
N ARG A 144 -22.47 -7.65 6.81
CA ARG A 144 -22.29 -8.87 7.62
C ARG A 144 -21.25 -8.65 8.72
N ASN A 145 -20.09 -8.06 8.38
CA ASN A 145 -19.06 -7.75 9.39
C ASN A 145 -19.58 -6.75 10.44
N ASN A 146 -20.24 -5.68 10.00
CA ASN A 146 -20.80 -4.69 10.91
C ASN A 146 -21.89 -5.29 11.83
N SER A 147 -22.70 -6.23 11.35
CA SER A 147 -23.71 -6.91 12.17
C SER A 147 -23.11 -7.78 13.28
N MET A 148 -21.84 -8.16 13.15
CA MET A 148 -21.06 -8.89 14.17
C MET A 148 -20.26 -7.94 15.09
N GLY A 149 -20.44 -6.62 14.95
CA GLY A 149 -19.66 -5.61 15.68
C GLY A 149 -18.26 -5.38 15.15
N MET A 150 -17.88 -5.99 14.03
CA MET A 150 -16.58 -5.86 13.42
C MET A 150 -16.54 -4.74 12.37
N LYS A 151 -15.39 -4.10 12.24
CA LYS A 151 -15.08 -3.24 11.07
C LYS A 151 -14.67 -4.11 9.89
N PHE A 152 -14.81 -3.55 8.68
CA PHE A 152 -14.35 -4.19 7.45
C PHE A 152 -13.24 -3.35 6.80
N GLY A 153 -12.19 -4.00 6.36
CA GLY A 153 -11.11 -3.43 5.56
C GLY A 153 -10.93 -4.17 4.24
N ILE A 154 -10.30 -3.52 3.29
CA ILE A 154 -10.06 -4.06 1.95
C ILE A 154 -8.65 -3.70 1.50
N TRP A 155 -7.97 -4.66 0.88
CA TRP A 155 -6.61 -4.51 0.38
C TRP A 155 -6.57 -3.88 -1.02
N PHE A 156 -5.59 -3.01 -1.23
CA PHE A 156 -5.20 -2.47 -2.54
C PHE A 156 -3.68 -2.47 -2.67
N GLU A 157 -3.18 -2.65 -3.89
CA GLU A 157 -1.77 -2.49 -4.29
C GLU A 157 -1.72 -1.47 -5.45
N PRO A 158 -1.87 -0.17 -5.15
CA PRO A 158 -2.15 0.86 -6.14
C PRO A 158 -0.96 1.24 -7.01
N GLU A 159 0.24 0.89 -6.59
CA GLU A 159 1.50 1.22 -7.27
C GLU A 159 1.89 0.22 -8.37
N MET A 160 1.18 -0.91 -8.46
CA MET A 160 1.55 -1.99 -9.35
C MET A 160 0.46 -2.29 -10.39
N VAL A 161 0.87 -2.84 -11.53
CA VAL A 161 -0.02 -3.27 -12.62
C VAL A 161 0.45 -4.61 -13.19
N SER A 162 -0.47 -5.54 -13.41
CA SER A 162 -0.16 -6.80 -14.11
C SER A 162 -0.09 -6.58 -15.62
N PRO A 163 0.85 -7.22 -16.34
CA PRO A 163 0.82 -7.29 -17.81
C PRO A 163 -0.52 -7.79 -18.35
N ASP A 164 -1.10 -8.80 -17.70
CA ASP A 164 -2.44 -9.28 -18.00
C ASP A 164 -3.49 -8.51 -17.17
N SER A 165 -3.69 -7.24 -17.51
CA SER A 165 -4.74 -6.38 -16.98
C SER A 165 -5.30 -5.47 -18.05
N ASP A 166 -6.52 -4.98 -17.87
CA ASP A 166 -7.12 -4.02 -18.80
C ASP A 166 -6.38 -2.69 -18.75
N LEU A 167 -5.91 -2.28 -17.59
CA LEU A 167 -5.13 -1.06 -17.44
C LEU A 167 -3.85 -1.10 -18.29
N TYR A 168 -3.06 -2.17 -18.18
CA TYR A 168 -1.83 -2.31 -18.94
C TYR A 168 -2.09 -2.37 -20.46
N ARG A 169 -3.16 -3.06 -20.87
CA ARG A 169 -3.56 -3.11 -22.30
C ARG A 169 -3.97 -1.75 -22.87
N MET A 170 -4.60 -0.89 -22.06
CA MET A 170 -5.00 0.45 -22.47
C MET A 170 -3.83 1.45 -22.42
N HIS A 171 -2.97 1.32 -21.42
CA HIS A 171 -1.91 2.26 -21.11
C HIS A 171 -0.57 1.57 -20.78
N PRO A 172 0.04 0.86 -21.75
CA PRO A 172 1.33 0.23 -21.54
C PRO A 172 2.44 1.24 -21.25
N ASP A 173 2.26 2.49 -21.67
CA ASP A 173 3.17 3.62 -21.44
C ASP A 173 3.10 4.20 -20.02
N TRP A 174 2.21 3.69 -19.16
CA TRP A 174 2.09 4.13 -17.77
C TRP A 174 2.97 3.36 -16.80
N VAL A 175 3.72 2.38 -17.27
CA VAL A 175 4.70 1.68 -16.42
C VAL A 175 6.01 2.47 -16.36
N MET A 176 6.68 2.35 -15.23
CA MET A 176 7.98 2.97 -15.03
C MET A 176 9.03 2.22 -15.88
N GLU A 177 9.54 2.89 -16.90
CA GLU A 177 10.57 2.38 -17.80
C GLU A 177 11.80 3.30 -17.80
N TYR A 178 12.96 2.71 -17.97
CA TYR A 178 14.19 3.45 -18.24
C TYR A 178 14.54 3.33 -19.73
N HIS A 179 15.01 4.40 -20.34
CA HIS A 179 15.31 4.47 -21.78
C HIS A 179 16.03 3.21 -22.32
N GLY A 180 15.32 2.44 -23.17
CA GLY A 180 15.84 1.24 -23.84
C GLY A 180 15.92 -0.02 -22.97
N ARG A 181 15.33 -0.01 -21.78
CA ARG A 181 15.19 -1.19 -20.91
C ARG A 181 13.70 -1.43 -20.62
N GLU A 182 13.29 -2.68 -20.71
CA GLU A 182 11.96 -3.07 -20.24
C GLU A 182 11.84 -2.78 -18.74
N GLY A 183 10.64 -2.39 -18.32
CA GLY A 183 10.32 -2.16 -16.91
C GLY A 183 10.64 -3.40 -16.06
N THR A 184 11.18 -3.18 -14.87
CA THR A 184 11.47 -4.26 -13.93
C THR A 184 10.16 -4.83 -13.37
N GLN A 185 9.98 -6.14 -13.47
CA GLN A 185 8.87 -6.85 -12.86
C GLN A 185 9.25 -7.39 -11.49
N VAL A 186 8.33 -7.23 -10.54
CA VAL A 186 8.36 -7.90 -9.23
C VAL A 186 7.05 -8.67 -9.10
N ARG A 187 7.11 -9.96 -8.80
CA ARG A 187 5.93 -10.86 -8.73
C ARG A 187 5.09 -10.83 -10.03
N ASN A 188 5.73 -10.74 -11.20
CA ASN A 188 5.08 -10.60 -12.52
C ASN A 188 4.23 -9.33 -12.66
N GLN A 189 4.60 -8.27 -12.00
CA GLN A 189 3.92 -6.97 -11.99
C GLN A 189 4.92 -5.87 -12.34
N TYR A 190 4.46 -4.84 -13.05
CA TYR A 190 5.20 -3.61 -13.31
C TYR A 190 4.84 -2.55 -12.27
N VAL A 191 5.76 -1.64 -12.03
CA VAL A 191 5.51 -0.42 -11.24
C VAL A 191 4.87 0.63 -12.13
N LEU A 192 3.76 1.24 -11.68
CA LEU A 192 3.15 2.38 -12.36
C LEU A 192 3.99 3.64 -12.19
N ASP A 193 4.08 4.44 -13.23
CA ASP A 193 4.69 5.76 -13.19
C ASP A 193 3.74 6.78 -12.55
N LEU A 194 3.81 6.89 -11.23
CA LEU A 194 3.01 7.84 -10.45
C LEU A 194 3.55 9.28 -10.52
N THR A 195 4.56 9.57 -11.34
CA THR A 195 4.94 10.96 -11.66
C THR A 195 3.99 11.58 -12.67
N ARG A 196 3.19 10.75 -13.35
CA ARG A 196 2.18 11.17 -14.33
C ARG A 196 0.84 11.46 -13.64
N PRO A 197 0.31 12.69 -13.74
CA PRO A 197 -0.97 13.06 -13.12
C PRO A 197 -2.13 12.15 -13.55
N GLU A 198 -2.20 11.78 -14.83
CA GLU A 198 -3.24 10.90 -15.37
C GLU A 198 -3.23 9.49 -14.75
N THR A 199 -2.05 8.95 -14.43
CA THR A 199 -1.91 7.68 -13.71
C THR A 199 -2.42 7.80 -12.27
N VAL A 200 -2.05 8.87 -11.59
CA VAL A 200 -2.50 9.16 -10.22
C VAL A 200 -4.01 9.34 -10.17
N ASP A 201 -4.59 10.10 -11.09
CA ASP A 201 -6.04 10.35 -11.16
C ASP A 201 -6.81 9.05 -11.41
N TYR A 202 -6.34 8.20 -12.33
CA TYR A 202 -6.95 6.89 -12.58
C TYR A 202 -6.95 6.01 -11.34
N VAL A 203 -5.80 5.87 -10.69
CA VAL A 203 -5.67 5.06 -9.47
C VAL A 203 -6.55 5.59 -8.35
N TYR A 204 -6.54 6.92 -8.15
CA TYR A 204 -7.39 7.57 -7.16
C TYR A 204 -8.89 7.32 -7.41
N GLU A 205 -9.39 7.58 -8.61
CA GLU A 205 -10.81 7.40 -8.92
C GLU A 205 -11.24 5.93 -8.87
N SER A 206 -10.38 5.01 -9.29
CA SER A 206 -10.64 3.58 -9.20
C SER A 206 -10.84 3.13 -7.76
N ILE A 207 -9.94 3.50 -6.85
CA ILE A 207 -10.03 3.20 -5.41
C ILE A 207 -11.22 3.93 -4.78
N ALA A 208 -11.39 5.22 -5.07
CA ALA A 208 -12.49 6.01 -4.54
C ALA A 208 -13.86 5.44 -4.93
N SER A 209 -13.99 4.89 -6.14
CA SER A 209 -15.24 4.26 -6.61
C SER A 209 -15.62 3.01 -5.81
N VAL A 210 -14.63 2.28 -5.28
CA VAL A 210 -14.85 1.10 -4.43
C VAL A 210 -15.21 1.49 -3.01
N LEU A 211 -14.69 2.61 -2.51
CA LEU A 211 -14.85 3.06 -1.12
C LEU A 211 -16.10 3.95 -0.89
N ARG A 212 -16.73 4.44 -1.94
CA ARG A 212 -18.01 5.21 -1.89
C ARG A 212 -19.21 4.28 -1.84
#